data_5b4770c5063c6b635c6790710474f793
#
_entry.id   5b4770c5063c6b635c6790710474f793
#
_cell.length_a   1.000
_cell.length_b   1.000
_cell.length_c   1.000
_cell.angle_alpha   90.00
_cell.angle_beta   90.00
_cell.angle_gamma   90.00
#
_symmetry.space_group_name_H-M   'P 1'
#
loop_
_entity.id
_entity.type
_entity.pdbx_description
1 polymer ?
#
loop_
_entity_poly.entity_id
_entity_poly.type
_entity_poly.pdbx_seq_one_letter_code
_entity_poly.pdbx_strand_id
1 'polypeptide(L)'
;MRGLRGVGVLGGMVAMLGGGFALAQGKPPALGAPQPQQQPGGKFGPAPAPVPPPAPPQVDKFANPPPSAPPRAETPPPAPRGDKFGNGGAPAPAPAPSPAPTPPAAAPAPVPPNEPATLGQLRAMLGPGTSLSYRSAAETGPGAARMQDVEIRSREGERITAQEMLVERPRADGIGGLTGQTLTFTTKEGKVTAIGRMELRDLTLQRPEPGSPMRPDQMSLGLLRLEALAVQGERPVGIAEIVVQDYRAGRAGRATVTGLDVLVPEGGGVADRVKVARMALEGIDLAGTLAALADKQTPPQPPGAYTASIEGVTVTQGDAAVGSLGAMRMTGALGQGGPDTGRITLEGLRVEPFPMIAPWLQRLGYQALTGDFSVESRVDQAAGRLELVGMLLGVRDAGAFGLSLTMDGIAADGSTQEKFAGARLVSMTMRYLDQSLLQRLAAAEARQRRQPERQVREGWASQAAGAMQGGTGAVAPVLEAVQRLLRGQAQEVTVNMQPPKPVPVSELSGAAAGGPAEVQRTLGITATSR
;
A
#
# COMPACT_ATOMS: atom_id res chain seq x y z
N MET A 1 -21.02 15.70 30.15
CA MET A 1 -19.62 16.09 29.80
C MET A 1 -19.29 15.55 28.41
N ARG A 2 -19.89 16.09 27.34
CA ARG A 2 -19.72 15.52 25.99
C ARG A 2 -20.20 16.54 24.94
N GLY A 3 -19.38 17.54 24.59
CA GLY A 3 -19.77 18.59 23.67
C GLY A 3 -18.63 19.15 22.83
N LEU A 4 -17.71 18.27 22.33
CA LEU A 4 -16.51 18.82 21.71
C LEU A 4 -15.95 17.97 20.60
N ARG A 5 -16.67 17.89 19.50
CA ARG A 5 -16.17 17.12 18.35
C ARG A 5 -16.26 17.86 17.01
N GLY A 6 -16.67 19.12 17.01
CA GLY A 6 -16.68 19.91 15.78
C GLY A 6 -15.29 20.34 15.33
N VAL A 7 -14.40 20.68 16.28
CA VAL A 7 -13.00 21.03 15.97
C VAL A 7 -12.15 19.79 15.77
N GLY A 8 -12.40 18.73 16.54
CA GLY A 8 -11.74 17.43 16.34
C GLY A 8 -12.04 16.80 14.99
N VAL A 9 -13.18 17.11 14.37
CA VAL A 9 -13.52 16.59 13.03
C VAL A 9 -12.70 17.27 11.93
N LEU A 10 -12.52 18.61 11.98
CA LEU A 10 -11.65 19.31 11.05
C LEU A 10 -10.18 18.92 11.26
N GLY A 11 -9.74 18.86 12.51
CA GLY A 11 -8.41 18.40 12.88
C GLY A 11 -8.21 16.90 12.61
N GLY A 12 -9.22 16.07 12.87
CA GLY A 12 -9.23 14.65 12.57
C GLY A 12 -9.19 14.36 11.07
N MET A 13 -9.89 15.15 10.24
CA MET A 13 -9.87 15.02 8.78
C MET A 13 -8.49 15.38 8.21
N VAL A 14 -7.85 16.44 8.73
CA VAL A 14 -6.48 16.82 8.36
C VAL A 14 -5.46 15.81 8.88
N ALA A 15 -5.60 15.31 10.11
CA ALA A 15 -4.73 14.30 10.69
C ALA A 15 -4.93 12.93 10.02
N MET A 16 -6.15 12.55 9.62
CA MET A 16 -6.41 11.32 8.88
C MET A 16 -5.86 11.38 7.46
N LEU A 17 -5.99 12.48 6.75
CA LEU A 17 -5.41 12.65 5.42
C LEU A 17 -3.88 12.65 5.46
N GLY A 18 -3.26 13.25 6.48
CA GLY A 18 -1.81 13.21 6.70
C GLY A 18 -1.29 11.91 7.31
N GLY A 19 -2.05 11.28 8.22
CA GLY A 19 -1.66 10.06 8.92
C GLY A 19 -1.91 8.77 8.14
N GLY A 20 -2.92 8.73 7.28
CA GLY A 20 -3.28 7.55 6.47
C GLY A 20 -2.18 7.11 5.51
N PHE A 21 -1.41 8.04 4.96
CA PHE A 21 -0.28 7.74 4.09
C PHE A 21 0.94 7.17 4.84
N ALA A 22 1.09 7.45 6.13
CA ALA A 22 2.18 6.91 6.94
C ALA A 22 1.95 5.46 7.38
N LEU A 23 0.70 4.97 7.40
CA LEU A 23 0.34 3.63 7.87
C LEU A 23 0.32 2.55 6.77
N ALA A 24 0.31 2.93 5.48
CA ALA A 24 0.29 1.99 4.36
C ALA A 24 1.60 1.20 4.14
N GLN A 25 2.65 1.48 4.91
CA GLN A 25 3.90 0.72 4.88
C GLN A 25 3.98 -0.36 5.96
N GLY A 26 2.93 -1.18 6.08
CA GLY A 26 3.02 -2.45 6.78
C GLY A 26 4.01 -3.36 6.05
N LYS A 27 5.02 -3.87 6.79
CA LYS A 27 5.95 -4.92 6.34
C LYS A 27 5.16 -5.99 5.57
N PRO A 28 5.56 -6.37 4.34
CA PRO A 28 4.89 -7.47 3.66
C PRO A 28 4.93 -8.70 4.58
N PRO A 29 3.85 -9.51 4.64
CA PRO A 29 3.86 -10.72 5.43
C PRO A 29 5.05 -11.57 4.97
N ALA A 30 5.92 -11.93 5.90
CA ALA A 30 7.00 -12.87 5.63
C ALA A 30 6.34 -14.13 5.06
N LEU A 31 6.70 -14.50 3.84
CA LEU A 31 6.36 -15.79 3.27
C LEU A 31 6.80 -16.84 4.29
N GLY A 32 5.82 -17.47 4.95
CA GLY A 32 6.04 -18.42 6.02
C GLY A 32 6.97 -19.51 5.53
N ALA A 33 8.03 -19.73 6.29
CA ALA A 33 8.84 -20.93 6.14
C ALA A 33 7.91 -22.16 6.23
N PRO A 34 8.09 -23.19 5.40
CA PRO A 34 7.26 -24.38 5.45
C PRO A 34 7.35 -24.99 6.86
N GLN A 35 6.21 -25.10 7.52
CA GLN A 35 6.10 -25.82 8.77
C GLN A 35 6.41 -27.30 8.50
N PRO A 36 7.21 -27.95 9.35
CA PRO A 36 7.43 -29.39 9.23
C PRO A 36 6.09 -30.10 9.47
N GLN A 37 5.63 -30.85 8.46
CA GLN A 37 4.46 -31.71 8.54
C GLN A 37 4.71 -32.77 9.63
N GLN A 38 3.86 -32.79 10.65
CA GLN A 38 3.76 -33.91 11.57
C GLN A 38 3.23 -35.13 10.80
N GLN A 39 4.07 -36.13 10.62
CA GLN A 39 3.66 -37.44 10.11
C GLN A 39 2.83 -38.17 11.16
N PRO A 40 1.72 -38.82 10.80
CA PRO A 40 1.02 -39.73 11.68
C PRO A 40 1.85 -41.02 11.87
N GLY A 41 1.95 -41.45 13.12
CA GLY A 41 2.74 -42.58 13.56
C GLY A 41 2.41 -43.91 12.86
N GLY A 42 3.39 -44.46 12.18
CA GLY A 42 3.41 -45.84 11.70
C GLY A 42 4.49 -46.61 12.47
N LYS A 43 4.06 -47.64 13.20
CA LYS A 43 4.96 -48.65 13.81
C LYS A 43 5.65 -49.39 12.68
N PHE A 44 6.99 -49.59 12.74
CA PHE A 44 7.69 -50.85 12.43
C PHE A 44 9.17 -50.61 12.09
N GLY A 45 10.05 -51.38 12.78
CA GLY A 45 11.36 -51.77 12.34
C GLY A 45 12.56 -51.04 12.97
N PRO A 46 13.61 -51.78 13.43
CA PRO A 46 14.79 -51.19 14.05
C PRO A 46 15.66 -50.47 13.01
N ALA A 47 16.18 -49.32 13.42
CA ALA A 47 17.00 -48.42 12.61
C ALA A 47 18.38 -49.04 12.28
N PRO A 48 18.93 -48.85 11.08
CA PRO A 48 20.32 -49.15 10.78
C PRO A 48 21.26 -48.14 11.48
N ALA A 49 22.47 -48.62 11.81
CA ALA A 49 23.50 -47.92 12.56
C ALA A 49 23.96 -46.62 11.85
N PRO A 50 24.36 -45.59 12.60
CA PRO A 50 24.79 -44.32 12.04
C PRO A 50 26.15 -44.46 11.32
N VAL A 51 26.20 -43.87 10.12
CA VAL A 51 27.43 -43.71 9.33
C VAL A 51 28.30 -42.62 9.99
N PRO A 52 29.62 -42.84 10.16
CA PRO A 52 30.51 -41.86 10.76
C PRO A 52 30.67 -40.60 9.88
N PRO A 53 30.87 -39.44 10.48
CA PRO A 53 31.00 -38.19 9.74
C PRO A 53 32.30 -38.14 8.92
N PRO A 54 32.33 -37.46 7.76
CA PRO A 54 33.53 -37.31 6.94
C PRO A 54 34.58 -36.47 7.68
N ALA A 55 35.86 -36.85 7.49
CA ALA A 55 37.01 -36.19 8.07
C ALA A 55 37.16 -34.73 7.58
N PRO A 56 37.67 -33.80 8.43
CA PRO A 56 37.85 -32.40 8.04
C PRO A 56 38.95 -32.30 6.96
N PRO A 57 38.84 -31.31 6.03
CA PRO A 57 39.83 -31.11 4.98
C PRO A 57 41.17 -30.66 5.57
N GLN A 58 42.26 -31.28 5.06
CA GLN A 58 43.62 -30.92 5.42
C GLN A 58 43.96 -29.54 4.87
N VAL A 59 44.47 -28.67 5.75
CA VAL A 59 44.93 -27.33 5.42
C VAL A 59 46.32 -27.40 4.77
N ASP A 60 46.43 -26.92 3.55
CA ASP A 60 47.68 -26.79 2.81
C ASP A 60 48.58 -25.75 3.45
N LYS A 61 49.82 -26.15 3.77
CA LYS A 61 50.86 -25.36 4.49
C LYS A 61 51.63 -24.36 3.62
N PHE A 62 51.11 -23.98 2.45
CA PHE A 62 51.79 -22.98 1.58
C PHE A 62 50.79 -21.89 1.11
N ALA A 63 50.32 -21.09 2.03
CA ALA A 63 49.62 -19.83 1.69
C ALA A 63 50.37 -18.66 2.33
N ASN A 64 50.76 -17.70 1.50
CA ASN A 64 51.41 -16.45 1.89
C ASN A 64 50.62 -15.67 2.95
N PRO A 65 51.28 -14.97 3.89
CA PRO A 65 50.59 -14.18 4.89
C PRO A 65 49.91 -12.95 4.27
N PRO A 66 48.73 -12.56 4.78
CA PRO A 66 48.07 -11.35 4.34
C PRO A 66 48.77 -10.09 4.81
N PRO A 67 48.63 -8.94 4.09
CA PRO A 67 49.28 -7.68 4.45
C PRO A 67 48.73 -7.11 5.76
N SER A 68 49.65 -6.47 6.51
CA SER A 68 49.45 -5.89 7.82
C SER A 68 48.39 -4.82 7.85
N ALA A 69 47.52 -4.87 8.85
CA ALA A 69 46.49 -3.86 9.14
C ALA A 69 47.11 -2.54 9.67
N PRO A 70 46.47 -1.38 9.40
CA PRO A 70 46.93 -0.08 9.91
C PRO A 70 46.75 0.03 11.43
N PRO A 71 47.54 0.92 12.11
CA PRO A 71 47.61 0.99 13.56
C PRO A 71 46.30 1.48 14.19
N ARG A 72 45.91 0.77 15.23
CA ARG A 72 44.74 1.04 16.06
C ARG A 72 45.03 2.26 16.95
N ALA A 73 44.09 3.22 16.96
CA ALA A 73 44.13 4.37 17.86
C ALA A 73 44.08 3.95 19.33
N GLU A 74 44.93 4.57 20.16
CA GLU A 74 45.07 4.32 21.58
C GLU A 74 43.82 4.76 22.35
N THR A 75 43.34 3.88 23.20
CA THR A 75 42.26 4.13 24.17
C THR A 75 42.85 4.84 25.41
N PRO A 76 42.23 5.89 25.97
CA PRO A 76 42.71 6.54 27.19
C PRO A 76 42.53 5.63 28.43
N PRO A 77 43.40 5.80 29.45
CA PRO A 77 43.43 4.92 30.62
C PRO A 77 42.24 5.12 31.57
N PRO A 78 41.83 4.07 32.31
CA PRO A 78 40.73 4.15 33.26
C PRO A 78 41.14 4.90 34.53
N ALA A 79 40.24 5.70 35.09
CA ALA A 79 40.37 6.41 36.35
C ALA A 79 40.46 5.47 37.56
N PRO A 80 41.16 5.89 38.64
CA PRO A 80 41.46 5.01 39.78
C PRO A 80 40.23 4.68 40.65
N ARG A 81 40.11 3.42 41.02
CA ARG A 81 39.17 2.93 42.03
C ARG A 81 39.60 3.36 43.42
N GLY A 82 38.76 4.12 44.07
CA GLY A 82 38.90 4.40 45.52
C GLY A 82 38.09 3.41 46.34
N ASP A 83 38.77 2.54 47.05
CA ASP A 83 38.18 1.73 48.12
C ASP A 83 37.88 2.62 49.33
N LYS A 84 36.67 2.55 49.90
CA LYS A 84 36.47 2.77 51.32
C LYS A 84 35.21 2.10 51.85
N PHE A 85 35.42 1.17 52.75
CA PHE A 85 34.46 0.59 53.65
C PHE A 85 33.73 1.69 54.47
N GLY A 86 32.41 1.59 54.55
CA GLY A 86 31.61 2.41 55.44
C GLY A 86 30.24 1.75 55.64
N ASN A 87 30.14 0.96 56.71
CA ASN A 87 28.88 0.50 57.28
C ASN A 87 28.04 1.72 57.69
N GLY A 88 26.89 1.92 57.09
CA GLY A 88 25.94 2.95 57.51
C GLY A 88 24.54 2.58 57.03
N GLY A 89 23.64 2.36 57.99
CA GLY A 89 22.28 1.91 57.79
C GLY A 89 21.50 2.72 56.78
N ALA A 90 20.69 2.02 55.99
CA ALA A 90 19.81 2.61 55.00
C ALA A 90 18.79 3.54 55.67
N PRO A 91 18.69 4.82 55.25
CA PRO A 91 17.58 5.67 55.68
C PRO A 91 16.28 5.17 55.00
N ALA A 92 15.19 5.21 55.78
CA ALA A 92 13.85 4.90 55.29
C ALA A 92 13.50 5.72 54.03
N PRO A 93 12.79 5.17 53.03
CA PRO A 93 12.37 5.92 51.86
C PRO A 93 11.52 7.11 52.27
N ALA A 94 11.91 8.30 51.82
CA ALA A 94 11.14 9.52 51.98
C ALA A 94 9.76 9.35 51.35
N PRO A 95 8.68 9.87 51.98
CA PRO A 95 7.35 9.82 51.37
C PRO A 95 7.38 10.51 50.04
N ALA A 96 6.75 9.85 49.04
CA ALA A 96 6.63 10.38 47.67
C ALA A 96 6.00 11.78 47.73
N PRO A 97 6.50 12.77 46.97
CA PRO A 97 5.91 14.10 46.94
C PRO A 97 4.45 13.98 46.47
N SER A 98 3.53 14.56 47.22
CA SER A 98 2.13 14.66 46.82
C SER A 98 2.04 15.25 45.42
N PRO A 99 1.18 14.72 44.53
CA PRO A 99 1.02 15.29 43.20
C PRO A 99 0.62 16.76 43.36
N ALA A 100 1.36 17.64 42.68
CA ALA A 100 1.07 19.05 42.64
C ALA A 100 -0.38 19.27 42.16
N PRO A 101 -1.15 20.17 42.78
CA PRO A 101 -2.51 20.44 42.35
C PRO A 101 -2.52 20.81 40.86
N THR A 102 -3.31 20.09 40.10
CA THR A 102 -3.55 20.39 38.69
C THR A 102 -3.96 21.86 38.55
N PRO A 103 -3.27 22.71 37.77
CA PRO A 103 -3.66 24.09 37.64
C PRO A 103 -5.13 24.15 37.20
N PRO A 104 -5.96 25.01 37.81
CA PRO A 104 -7.35 25.16 37.38
C PRO A 104 -7.39 25.47 35.89
N ALA A 105 -8.30 24.79 35.17
CA ALA A 105 -8.53 25.05 33.76
C ALA A 105 -8.69 26.55 33.57
N ALA A 106 -7.85 27.16 32.73
CA ALA A 106 -7.89 28.61 32.46
C ALA A 106 -9.32 28.99 32.07
N ALA A 107 -9.89 29.97 32.78
CA ALA A 107 -11.20 30.47 32.46
C ALA A 107 -11.21 30.93 30.99
N PRO A 108 -12.31 30.73 30.25
CA PRO A 108 -12.40 31.18 28.86
C PRO A 108 -12.10 32.69 28.82
N ALA A 109 -11.23 33.10 27.87
CA ALA A 109 -10.86 34.49 27.71
C ALA A 109 -12.14 35.35 27.56
N PRO A 110 -12.22 36.51 28.23
CA PRO A 110 -13.41 37.35 28.15
C PRO A 110 -13.68 37.75 26.70
N VAL A 111 -14.93 37.60 26.28
CA VAL A 111 -15.40 38.02 24.94
C VAL A 111 -15.23 39.54 24.83
N PRO A 112 -14.55 40.06 23.80
CA PRO A 112 -14.43 41.52 23.62
C PRO A 112 -15.81 42.17 23.52
N PRO A 113 -16.04 43.36 24.13
CA PRO A 113 -17.37 43.97 24.19
C PRO A 113 -17.93 44.37 22.82
N ASN A 114 -17.10 44.42 21.77
CA ASN A 114 -17.49 44.77 20.39
C ASN A 114 -17.23 43.60 19.42
N GLU A 115 -17.39 42.37 19.87
CA GLU A 115 -17.21 41.21 18.98
C GLU A 115 -18.29 41.18 17.89
N PRO A 116 -17.93 40.99 16.60
CA PRO A 116 -18.89 40.78 15.52
C PRO A 116 -19.90 39.67 15.83
N ALA A 117 -21.19 39.89 15.57
CA ALA A 117 -22.25 38.90 15.81
C ALA A 117 -21.98 37.53 15.11
N THR A 118 -21.33 37.58 13.97
CA THR A 118 -20.85 36.39 13.21
C THR A 118 -19.95 35.51 14.08
N LEU A 119 -19.08 36.07 14.91
CA LEU A 119 -18.17 35.30 15.76
C LEU A 119 -18.89 34.67 16.96
N GLY A 120 -19.94 35.30 17.47
CA GLY A 120 -20.83 34.71 18.46
C GLY A 120 -21.50 33.43 17.93
N GLN A 121 -21.94 33.43 16.67
CA GLN A 121 -22.48 32.24 16.00
C GLN A 121 -21.40 31.15 15.79
N LEU A 122 -20.17 31.55 15.41
CA LEU A 122 -19.07 30.61 15.30
C LEU A 122 -18.74 29.95 16.64
N ARG A 123 -18.70 30.71 17.76
CA ARG A 123 -18.51 30.17 19.11
C ARG A 123 -19.61 29.18 19.50
N ALA A 124 -20.86 29.51 19.18
CA ALA A 124 -22.00 28.63 19.44
C ALA A 124 -21.86 27.31 18.65
N MET A 125 -21.39 27.37 17.41
CA MET A 125 -21.12 26.19 16.58
C MET A 125 -19.97 25.37 17.13
N LEU A 126 -18.85 25.97 17.56
CA LEU A 126 -17.70 25.29 18.15
C LEU A 126 -18.08 24.59 19.47
N GLY A 127 -19.07 25.09 20.18
CA GLY A 127 -19.63 24.48 21.38
C GLY A 127 -18.84 24.71 22.67
N PRO A 128 -19.39 24.31 23.82
CA PRO A 128 -18.77 24.53 25.12
C PRO A 128 -17.49 23.72 25.28
N GLY A 129 -16.42 24.38 25.74
CA GLY A 129 -15.11 23.81 26.01
C GLY A 129 -14.10 23.94 24.85
N THR A 130 -14.50 24.54 23.72
CA THR A 130 -13.58 25.06 22.70
C THR A 130 -13.36 26.53 22.97
N SER A 131 -12.11 26.96 23.09
CA SER A 131 -11.77 28.36 23.18
C SER A 131 -11.40 28.88 21.79
N LEU A 132 -11.92 30.06 21.46
CA LEU A 132 -11.53 30.85 20.28
C LEU A 132 -10.94 32.18 20.78
N SER A 133 -9.70 32.45 20.42
CA SER A 133 -9.01 33.70 20.68
C SER A 133 -8.40 34.25 19.39
N TYR A 134 -8.26 35.56 19.30
CA TYR A 134 -7.70 36.26 18.15
C TYR A 134 -7.15 37.62 18.60
N ARG A 135 -6.19 38.18 17.84
CA ARG A 135 -5.66 39.53 18.11
C ARG A 135 -6.64 40.61 17.70
N SER A 136 -7.25 40.51 16.54
CA SER A 136 -8.23 41.44 16.02
C SER A 136 -9.30 40.74 15.20
N ALA A 137 -10.50 41.31 15.20
CA ALA A 137 -11.60 40.83 14.35
C ALA A 137 -12.35 42.05 13.76
N ALA A 138 -12.78 41.91 12.51
CA ALA A 138 -13.57 42.92 11.82
C ALA A 138 -14.67 42.26 10.99
N GLU A 139 -15.85 42.83 10.97
CA GLU A 139 -16.91 42.44 10.06
C GLU A 139 -16.55 42.90 8.65
N THR A 140 -16.63 42.03 7.67
CA THR A 140 -16.28 42.28 6.27
C THR A 140 -17.49 42.35 5.36
N GLY A 141 -18.66 42.01 5.90
CA GLY A 141 -19.96 42.05 5.22
C GLY A 141 -21.02 41.33 6.05
N PRO A 142 -22.28 41.35 5.61
CA PRO A 142 -23.36 40.69 6.34
C PRO A 142 -23.06 39.19 6.58
N GLY A 143 -22.93 38.81 7.84
CA GLY A 143 -22.60 37.43 8.24
C GLY A 143 -21.18 36.95 7.88
N ALA A 144 -20.25 37.90 7.69
CA ALA A 144 -18.85 37.56 7.41
C ALA A 144 -17.92 38.34 8.35
N ALA A 145 -16.95 37.66 8.94
CA ALA A 145 -15.96 38.24 9.85
C ALA A 145 -14.55 37.72 9.53
N ARG A 146 -13.59 38.65 9.52
CA ARG A 146 -12.15 38.35 9.37
C ARG A 146 -11.46 38.48 10.72
N MET A 147 -10.67 37.49 11.05
CA MET A 147 -9.86 37.45 12.26
C MET A 147 -8.38 37.36 11.91
N GLN A 148 -7.53 37.95 12.78
CA GLN A 148 -6.06 37.85 12.68
C GLN A 148 -5.49 37.21 13.93
N ASP A 149 -4.40 36.41 13.74
CA ASP A 149 -3.69 35.64 14.77
C ASP A 149 -4.68 34.82 15.63
N VAL A 150 -5.38 33.96 14.92
CA VAL A 150 -6.44 33.12 15.48
C VAL A 150 -5.84 31.91 16.19
N GLU A 151 -6.36 31.61 17.36
CA GLU A 151 -6.11 30.33 18.03
C GLU A 151 -7.45 29.70 18.43
N ILE A 152 -7.66 28.48 18.00
CA ILE A 152 -8.77 27.62 18.41
C ILE A 152 -8.17 26.46 19.19
N ARG A 153 -8.59 26.27 20.43
CA ARG A 153 -8.10 25.20 21.31
C ARG A 153 -9.25 24.33 21.76
N SER A 154 -9.13 23.02 21.50
CA SER A 154 -10.10 22.04 21.97
C SER A 154 -9.86 21.71 23.45
N ARG A 155 -10.88 21.18 24.13
CA ARG A 155 -10.79 20.68 25.49
C ARG A 155 -9.82 19.49 25.62
N GLU A 156 -9.62 18.74 24.55
CA GLU A 156 -8.75 17.57 24.51
C GLU A 156 -7.27 17.93 24.30
N GLY A 157 -6.96 19.23 24.16
CA GLY A 157 -5.60 19.75 23.98
C GLY A 157 -5.16 19.96 22.54
N GLU A 158 -6.02 19.66 21.57
CA GLU A 158 -5.73 19.99 20.17
C GLU A 158 -5.76 21.51 19.95
N ARG A 159 -4.90 21.98 19.08
CA ARG A 159 -4.75 23.42 18.81
C ARG A 159 -4.67 23.68 17.32
N ILE A 160 -5.44 24.65 16.86
CA ILE A 160 -5.36 25.23 15.52
C ILE A 160 -4.95 26.68 15.67
N THR A 161 -3.88 27.09 14.99
CA THR A 161 -3.51 28.51 14.86
C THR A 161 -3.59 28.92 13.41
N ALA A 162 -3.97 30.17 13.13
CA ALA A 162 -3.99 30.73 11.79
C ALA A 162 -3.57 32.20 11.84
N GLN A 163 -2.75 32.62 10.88
CA GLN A 163 -2.40 34.03 10.77
C GLN A 163 -3.62 34.91 10.39
N GLU A 164 -4.42 34.41 9.46
CA GLU A 164 -5.68 35.05 9.06
C GLU A 164 -6.77 33.98 8.88
N MET A 165 -7.99 34.31 9.30
CA MET A 165 -9.17 33.46 9.08
C MET A 165 -10.37 34.33 8.71
N LEU A 166 -11.04 34.00 7.62
CA LEU A 166 -12.31 34.58 7.18
C LEU A 166 -13.42 33.55 7.37
N VAL A 167 -14.46 33.91 8.09
CA VAL A 167 -15.64 33.06 8.32
C VAL A 167 -16.84 33.72 7.67
N GLU A 168 -17.62 32.96 6.93
CA GLU A 168 -18.81 33.44 6.23
C GLU A 168 -20.02 32.58 6.59
N ARG A 169 -21.11 33.22 6.95
CA ARG A 169 -22.42 32.59 7.22
C ARG A 169 -22.32 31.39 8.18
N PRO A 170 -21.72 31.55 9.36
CA PRO A 170 -21.76 30.50 10.37
C PRO A 170 -23.21 30.29 10.85
N ARG A 171 -23.56 29.03 11.08
CA ARG A 171 -24.87 28.56 11.55
C ARG A 171 -24.66 27.56 12.69
N ALA A 172 -25.71 27.23 13.42
CA ALA A 172 -25.63 26.27 14.49
C ALA A 172 -25.19 24.85 13.99
N ASP A 173 -25.48 24.53 12.77
CA ASP A 173 -25.26 23.24 12.11
C ASP A 173 -24.17 23.29 11.01
N GLY A 174 -23.47 24.41 10.84
CA GLY A 174 -22.44 24.47 9.80
C GLY A 174 -21.88 25.85 9.50
N ILE A 175 -21.14 25.94 8.40
CA ILE A 175 -20.48 27.16 7.91
C ILE A 175 -20.69 27.26 6.41
N GLY A 176 -21.10 28.44 5.90
CA GLY A 176 -21.17 28.67 4.46
C GLY A 176 -19.79 28.79 3.79
N GLY A 177 -18.83 29.44 4.47
CA GLY A 177 -17.46 29.56 4.02
C GLY A 177 -16.47 29.75 5.16
N LEU A 178 -15.29 29.14 5.04
CA LEU A 178 -14.15 29.32 5.92
C LEU A 178 -12.88 29.33 5.08
N THR A 179 -12.12 30.41 5.14
CA THR A 179 -10.81 30.51 4.52
C THR A 179 -9.78 30.83 5.60
N GLY A 180 -8.66 30.11 5.59
CA GLY A 180 -7.56 30.32 6.52
C GLY A 180 -6.22 30.39 5.79
N GLN A 181 -5.29 31.18 6.34
CA GLN A 181 -3.92 31.32 5.83
C GLN A 181 -2.92 31.01 6.93
N THR A 182 -1.84 30.34 6.56
CA THR A 182 -0.74 29.95 7.47
C THR A 182 -1.27 29.25 8.72
N LEU A 183 -1.95 28.12 8.49
CA LEU A 183 -2.52 27.37 9.59
C LEU A 183 -1.51 26.36 10.13
N THR A 184 -1.58 26.14 11.44
CA THR A 184 -0.86 25.06 12.10
C THR A 184 -1.85 24.28 12.95
N PHE A 185 -1.95 22.99 12.68
CA PHE A 185 -2.71 22.06 13.49
C PHE A 185 -1.76 21.27 14.38
N THR A 186 -1.99 21.27 15.67
CA THR A 186 -1.21 20.49 16.64
C THR A 186 -2.14 19.51 17.35
N THR A 187 -1.84 18.21 17.27
CA THR A 187 -2.61 17.18 17.98
C THR A 187 -2.28 17.18 19.48
N LYS A 188 -3.08 16.50 20.27
CA LYS A 188 -2.83 16.30 21.71
C LYS A 188 -1.49 15.63 22.01
N GLU A 189 -0.98 14.78 21.09
CA GLU A 189 0.34 14.14 21.17
C GLU A 189 1.48 15.06 20.72
N GLY A 190 1.21 16.32 20.35
CA GLY A 190 2.21 17.26 19.89
C GLY A 190 2.63 17.12 18.43
N LYS A 191 1.94 16.30 17.63
CA LYS A 191 2.22 16.23 16.17
C LYS A 191 1.76 17.51 15.50
N VAL A 192 2.60 18.04 14.63
CA VAL A 192 2.38 19.31 13.95
C VAL A 192 2.14 19.09 12.46
N THR A 193 1.07 19.69 11.96
CA THR A 193 0.75 19.78 10.53
C THR A 193 0.62 21.26 10.16
N ALA A 194 1.46 21.74 9.24
CA ALA A 194 1.36 23.07 8.68
C ALA A 194 0.54 23.03 7.38
N ILE A 195 -0.27 24.07 7.15
CA ILE A 195 -1.11 24.23 5.96
C ILE A 195 -0.96 25.67 5.51
N GLY A 196 -0.51 25.88 4.26
CA GLY A 196 -0.34 27.24 3.73
C GLY A 196 -1.66 27.97 3.58
N ARG A 197 -2.65 27.30 3.00
CA ARG A 197 -4.01 27.85 2.81
C ARG A 197 -5.06 26.75 2.95
N MET A 198 -6.19 27.10 3.54
CA MET A 198 -7.37 26.26 3.64
C MET A 198 -8.59 27.03 3.11
N GLU A 199 -9.43 26.34 2.35
CA GLU A 199 -10.74 26.82 1.92
C GLU A 199 -11.77 25.71 2.17
N LEU A 200 -12.84 26.04 2.87
CA LEU A 200 -13.96 25.16 3.16
C LEU A 200 -15.25 25.86 2.75
N ARG A 201 -16.14 25.18 2.02
CA ARG A 201 -17.43 25.71 1.61
C ARG A 201 -18.56 24.74 1.95
N ASP A 202 -19.69 25.31 2.34
CA ASP A 202 -20.97 24.64 2.57
C ASP A 202 -20.86 23.42 3.51
N LEU A 203 -20.08 23.58 4.60
CA LEU A 203 -20.03 22.58 5.67
C LEU A 203 -21.39 22.52 6.36
N THR A 204 -21.94 21.32 6.44
CA THR A 204 -23.12 21.00 7.26
C THR A 204 -22.81 19.81 8.16
N LEU A 205 -23.22 19.91 9.42
CA LEU A 205 -23.00 18.92 10.46
C LEU A 205 -24.35 18.38 10.93
N GLN A 206 -24.58 17.09 10.70
CA GLN A 206 -25.69 16.39 11.34
C GLN A 206 -25.27 16.04 12.75
N ARG A 207 -25.68 16.87 13.74
CA ARG A 207 -25.29 16.62 15.13
C ARG A 207 -25.91 15.34 15.63
N PRO A 208 -25.09 14.41 16.15
CA PRO A 208 -25.62 13.23 16.81
C PRO A 208 -26.37 13.62 18.08
N GLU A 209 -27.13 12.67 18.65
CA GLU A 209 -27.73 12.83 19.96
C GLU A 209 -26.71 13.33 21.00
N PRO A 210 -27.16 14.12 21.99
CA PRO A 210 -26.25 14.65 23.01
C PRO A 210 -25.42 13.52 23.63
N GLY A 211 -24.10 13.62 23.42
CA GLY A 211 -23.16 12.67 23.97
C GLY A 211 -22.57 11.67 22.99
N SER A 212 -23.06 11.54 21.79
CA SER A 212 -22.45 10.68 20.77
C SER A 212 -21.30 11.40 20.05
N PRO A 213 -20.25 10.66 19.63
CA PRO A 213 -19.20 11.24 18.79
C PRO A 213 -19.72 11.60 17.42
N MET A 214 -19.31 12.74 16.88
CA MET A 214 -19.55 13.07 15.47
C MET A 214 -18.72 12.11 14.60
N ARG A 215 -19.37 11.50 13.62
CA ARG A 215 -18.72 10.61 12.67
C ARG A 215 -18.58 11.30 11.31
N PRO A 216 -17.60 10.88 10.48
CA PRO A 216 -17.43 11.45 9.14
C PRO A 216 -18.67 11.32 8.24
N ASP A 217 -19.48 10.27 8.43
CA ASP A 217 -20.74 10.07 7.70
C ASP A 217 -21.85 11.07 8.08
N GLN A 218 -21.67 11.80 9.18
CA GLN A 218 -22.59 12.83 9.67
C GLN A 218 -22.22 14.24 9.18
N MET A 219 -21.28 14.35 8.26
CA MET A 219 -20.84 15.62 7.66
C MET A 219 -21.16 15.66 6.19
N SER A 220 -21.44 16.85 5.69
CA SER A 220 -21.39 17.15 4.26
C SER A 220 -20.66 18.46 4.02
N LEU A 221 -19.97 18.58 2.89
CA LEU A 221 -19.32 19.80 2.44
C LEU A 221 -19.31 19.86 0.91
N GLY A 222 -19.43 21.08 0.39
CA GLY A 222 -19.34 21.32 -1.05
C GLY A 222 -17.89 21.30 -1.53
N LEU A 223 -16.97 21.91 -0.78
CA LEU A 223 -15.55 22.00 -1.10
C LEU A 223 -14.69 22.02 0.16
N LEU A 224 -13.63 21.20 0.18
CA LEU A 224 -12.47 21.39 1.03
C LEU A 224 -11.23 21.46 0.14
N ARG A 225 -10.46 22.53 0.24
CA ARG A 225 -9.15 22.68 -0.41
C ARG A 225 -8.10 23.01 0.63
N LEU A 226 -7.01 22.27 0.62
CA LEU A 226 -5.83 22.48 1.46
C LEU A 226 -4.63 22.63 0.55
N GLU A 227 -3.84 23.68 0.71
CA GLU A 227 -2.66 23.96 -0.10
C GLU A 227 -1.41 23.99 0.77
N ALA A 228 -0.29 23.52 0.24
CA ALA A 228 1.02 23.50 0.89
C ALA A 228 0.98 22.81 2.28
N LEU A 229 0.53 21.56 2.29
CA LEU A 229 0.44 20.76 3.50
C LEU A 229 1.80 20.13 3.82
N ALA A 230 2.26 20.27 5.06
CA ALA A 230 3.48 19.65 5.57
C ALA A 230 3.23 19.01 6.92
N VAL A 231 3.34 17.69 6.97
CA VAL A 231 3.27 16.90 8.21
C VAL A 231 4.68 16.71 8.74
N GLN A 232 4.94 17.19 9.97
CA GLN A 232 6.23 17.04 10.64
C GLN A 232 6.26 15.74 11.46
N GLY A 233 7.42 15.09 11.53
CA GLY A 233 7.60 13.86 12.30
C GLY A 233 8.77 13.05 11.78
N GLU A 234 8.89 11.82 12.27
CA GLU A 234 9.91 10.87 11.80
C GLU A 234 9.80 10.56 10.30
N ARG A 235 8.61 10.73 9.75
CA ARG A 235 8.30 10.56 8.32
C ARG A 235 7.64 11.83 7.81
N PRO A 236 8.42 12.83 7.42
CA PRO A 236 7.85 14.04 6.88
C PRO A 236 7.11 13.75 5.57
N VAL A 237 5.94 14.34 5.45
CA VAL A 237 5.08 14.23 4.25
C VAL A 237 4.77 15.64 3.78
N GLY A 238 5.07 15.92 2.51
CA GLY A 238 4.66 17.13 1.82
C GLY A 238 3.54 16.83 0.83
N ILE A 239 2.54 17.71 0.76
CA ILE A 239 1.44 17.64 -0.22
C ILE A 239 1.20 19.04 -0.74
N ALA A 240 1.26 19.21 -2.07
CA ALA A 240 1.03 20.53 -2.65
C ALA A 240 -0.43 20.96 -2.52
N GLU A 241 -1.36 20.06 -2.82
CA GLU A 241 -2.78 20.36 -2.73
C GLU A 241 -3.62 19.11 -2.44
N ILE A 242 -4.64 19.26 -1.60
CA ILE A 242 -5.74 18.31 -1.42
C ILE A 242 -7.04 19.04 -1.74
N VAL A 243 -7.88 18.43 -2.59
CA VAL A 243 -9.22 18.93 -2.91
C VAL A 243 -10.24 17.82 -2.70
N VAL A 244 -11.26 18.06 -1.90
CA VAL A 244 -12.42 17.18 -1.73
C VAL A 244 -13.67 17.96 -2.13
N GLN A 245 -14.46 17.41 -3.04
CA GLN A 245 -15.66 18.03 -3.56
C GLN A 245 -16.88 17.13 -3.33
N ASP A 246 -18.02 17.75 -3.09
CA ASP A 246 -19.32 17.10 -2.95
C ASP A 246 -19.29 15.92 -1.96
N TYR A 247 -18.66 16.15 -0.80
CA TYR A 247 -18.60 15.13 0.26
C TYR A 247 -19.93 15.05 1.00
N ARG A 248 -20.55 13.85 1.02
CA ARG A 248 -21.82 13.58 1.69
C ARG A 248 -21.85 12.17 2.28
N ALA A 249 -22.26 12.06 3.53
CA ALA A 249 -22.43 10.77 4.20
C ALA A 249 -21.21 9.83 4.06
N GLY A 250 -20.01 10.37 4.27
CA GLY A 250 -18.77 9.61 4.17
C GLY A 250 -18.17 9.51 2.76
N ARG A 251 -18.93 9.85 1.71
CA ARG A 251 -18.49 9.73 0.31
C ARG A 251 -18.11 11.08 -0.27
N ALA A 252 -17.00 11.11 -0.97
CA ALA A 252 -16.62 12.25 -1.81
C ALA A 252 -17.13 12.04 -3.23
N GLY A 253 -17.73 13.05 -3.84
CA GLY A 253 -17.97 13.07 -5.27
C GLY A 253 -16.65 12.96 -6.02
N ARG A 254 -15.67 13.79 -5.61
CA ARG A 254 -14.28 13.72 -6.07
C ARG A 254 -13.32 14.07 -4.95
N ALA A 255 -12.23 13.32 -4.82
CA ALA A 255 -11.08 13.67 -3.99
C ALA A 255 -9.80 13.64 -4.84
N THR A 256 -8.98 14.69 -4.78
CA THR A 256 -7.69 14.75 -5.47
C THR A 256 -6.57 15.14 -4.50
N VAL A 257 -5.40 14.54 -4.68
CA VAL A 257 -4.15 14.88 -4.00
C VAL A 257 -3.11 15.15 -5.06
N THR A 258 -2.44 16.29 -4.99
CA THR A 258 -1.42 16.70 -5.96
C THR A 258 -0.10 16.94 -5.24
N GLY A 259 1.00 16.51 -5.85
CA GLY A 259 2.35 16.78 -5.36
C GLY A 259 2.66 16.14 -4.01
N LEU A 260 2.25 14.88 -3.82
CA LEU A 260 2.62 14.09 -2.65
C LEU A 260 4.12 13.78 -2.71
N ASP A 261 4.83 14.04 -1.61
CA ASP A 261 6.27 13.81 -1.42
C ASP A 261 6.50 13.20 -0.04
N VAL A 262 6.99 11.95 -0.02
CA VAL A 262 7.16 11.15 1.20
C VAL A 262 8.60 10.69 1.30
N LEU A 263 9.24 10.97 2.43
CA LEU A 263 10.52 10.37 2.79
C LEU A 263 10.29 9.02 3.47
N VAL A 264 10.97 8.00 2.98
CA VAL A 264 10.96 6.63 3.52
C VAL A 264 12.19 6.50 4.43
N PRO A 265 12.04 6.08 5.71
CA PRO A 265 13.17 5.97 6.63
C PRO A 265 14.25 5.02 6.14
N GLU A 266 15.49 5.28 6.52
CA GLU A 266 16.63 4.38 6.33
C GLU A 266 16.31 2.99 6.91
N GLY A 267 16.60 1.94 6.13
CA GLY A 267 16.24 0.55 6.47
C GLY A 267 14.97 0.03 5.77
N GLY A 268 14.24 0.87 5.04
CA GLY A 268 13.04 0.49 4.26
C GLY A 268 13.33 -0.23 2.94
N GLY A 269 14.58 -0.51 2.60
CA GLY A 269 14.96 -1.21 1.36
C GLY A 269 15.60 -0.34 0.29
N VAL A 270 15.12 -0.42 -0.94
CA VAL A 270 15.76 0.15 -2.15
C VAL A 270 15.41 1.63 -2.37
N ALA A 271 14.49 2.20 -1.60
CA ALA A 271 13.98 3.56 -1.81
C ALA A 271 14.03 4.38 -0.53
N ASP A 272 14.36 5.66 -0.64
CA ASP A 272 14.32 6.65 0.44
C ASP A 272 13.28 7.76 0.22
N ARG A 273 12.77 7.91 -1.00
CA ARG A 273 11.76 8.92 -1.34
C ARG A 273 10.78 8.42 -2.39
N VAL A 274 9.52 8.74 -2.17
CA VAL A 274 8.42 8.49 -3.12
C VAL A 274 7.70 9.80 -3.40
N LYS A 275 7.59 10.15 -4.68
CA LYS A 275 6.79 11.28 -5.16
C LYS A 275 5.64 10.78 -6.01
N VAL A 276 4.48 11.41 -5.85
CA VAL A 276 3.30 11.17 -6.69
C VAL A 276 2.80 12.51 -7.20
N ALA A 277 2.73 12.66 -8.52
CA ALA A 277 2.29 13.91 -9.11
C ALA A 277 0.81 14.17 -8.82
N ARG A 278 -0.04 13.14 -8.98
CA ARG A 278 -1.48 13.26 -8.75
C ARG A 278 -2.11 11.94 -8.36
N MET A 279 -3.08 12.01 -7.46
CA MET A 279 -4.03 10.94 -7.16
C MET A 279 -5.45 11.50 -7.28
N ALA A 280 -6.38 10.72 -7.80
CA ALA A 280 -7.79 11.10 -7.87
C ALA A 280 -8.67 9.89 -7.52
N LEU A 281 -9.75 10.15 -6.78
CA LEU A 281 -10.71 9.18 -6.30
C LEU A 281 -12.12 9.71 -6.56
N GLU A 282 -13.00 8.90 -7.13
CA GLU A 282 -14.40 9.23 -7.38
C GLU A 282 -15.29 8.05 -6.98
N GLY A 283 -16.43 8.32 -6.40
CA GLY A 283 -17.42 7.29 -6.03
C GLY A 283 -16.99 6.36 -4.90
N ILE A 284 -15.92 6.67 -4.17
CA ILE A 284 -15.37 5.85 -3.08
C ILE A 284 -15.91 6.33 -1.73
N ASP A 285 -16.19 5.40 -0.82
CA ASP A 285 -16.41 5.71 0.59
C ASP A 285 -15.08 6.16 1.24
N LEU A 286 -14.84 7.46 1.22
CA LEU A 286 -13.61 8.04 1.74
C LEU A 286 -13.50 7.84 3.25
N ALA A 287 -14.60 8.02 3.99
CA ALA A 287 -14.62 7.88 5.45
C ALA A 287 -14.36 6.43 5.87
N GLY A 288 -15.08 5.48 5.27
CA GLY A 288 -14.87 4.06 5.54
C GLY A 288 -13.48 3.58 5.11
N THR A 289 -12.95 4.09 3.99
CA THR A 289 -11.60 3.78 3.53
C THR A 289 -10.53 4.27 4.51
N LEU A 290 -10.65 5.50 5.00
CA LEU A 290 -9.71 6.06 5.98
C LEU A 290 -9.79 5.34 7.32
N ALA A 291 -11.00 5.00 7.79
CA ALA A 291 -11.18 4.23 9.01
C ALA A 291 -10.56 2.83 8.89
N ALA A 292 -10.83 2.12 7.78
CA ALA A 292 -10.27 0.80 7.54
C ALA A 292 -8.73 0.81 7.46
N LEU A 293 -8.14 1.84 6.81
CA LEU A 293 -6.69 2.01 6.78
C LEU A 293 -6.10 2.24 8.17
N ALA A 294 -6.76 3.05 9.02
CA ALA A 294 -6.32 3.29 10.39
C ALA A 294 -6.35 1.99 11.22
N ASP A 295 -7.38 1.16 11.03
CA ASP A 295 -7.58 -0.11 11.73
C ASP A 295 -6.88 -1.30 11.05
N LYS A 296 -6.13 -1.07 9.96
CA LYS A 296 -5.47 -2.09 9.12
C LYS A 296 -6.45 -3.14 8.59
N GLN A 297 -7.66 -2.73 8.30
CA GLN A 297 -8.71 -3.55 7.73
C GLN A 297 -8.82 -3.33 6.22
N THR A 298 -9.54 -4.22 5.54
CA THR A 298 -9.87 -4.03 4.13
C THR A 298 -10.88 -2.90 3.98
N PRO A 299 -10.62 -1.89 3.11
CA PRO A 299 -11.57 -0.82 2.86
C PRO A 299 -12.94 -1.35 2.40
N PRO A 300 -14.04 -0.74 2.85
CA PRO A 300 -15.36 -1.11 2.40
C PRO A 300 -15.51 -0.83 0.89
N GLN A 301 -16.22 -1.70 0.22
CA GLN A 301 -16.56 -1.54 -1.19
C GLN A 301 -18.05 -1.17 -1.31
N PRO A 302 -18.37 0.14 -1.35
CA PRO A 302 -19.76 0.55 -1.47
C PRO A 302 -20.31 0.23 -2.85
N PRO A 303 -21.61 -0.07 -2.98
CA PRO A 303 -22.24 -0.26 -4.28
C PRO A 303 -22.15 1.02 -5.11
N GLY A 304 -21.98 0.87 -6.41
CA GLY A 304 -21.88 1.96 -7.36
C GLY A 304 -20.66 1.88 -8.25
N ALA A 305 -20.54 2.84 -9.16
CA ALA A 305 -19.34 3.02 -9.97
C ALA A 305 -18.28 3.78 -9.18
N TYR A 306 -17.04 3.39 -9.33
CA TYR A 306 -15.89 4.06 -8.74
C TYR A 306 -14.73 4.19 -9.72
N THR A 307 -13.92 5.20 -9.51
CA THR A 307 -12.68 5.42 -10.24
C THR A 307 -11.58 5.83 -9.26
N ALA A 308 -10.40 5.24 -9.41
CA ALA A 308 -9.20 5.68 -8.74
C ALA A 308 -8.06 5.81 -9.75
N SER A 309 -7.27 6.87 -9.66
CA SER A 309 -6.07 7.04 -10.47
C SER A 309 -4.89 7.54 -9.64
N ILE A 310 -3.70 7.11 -10.03
CA ILE A 310 -2.41 7.58 -9.51
C ILE A 310 -1.55 7.88 -10.74
N GLU A 311 -0.97 9.06 -10.81
CA GLU A 311 -0.20 9.53 -11.95
C GLU A 311 1.17 10.05 -11.52
N GLY A 312 2.20 9.76 -12.31
CA GLY A 312 3.54 10.32 -12.13
C GLY A 312 4.21 9.90 -10.82
N VAL A 313 4.22 8.59 -10.53
CA VAL A 313 4.97 8.06 -9.38
C VAL A 313 6.45 8.00 -9.74
N THR A 314 7.29 8.52 -8.85
CA THR A 314 8.75 8.41 -8.95
C THR A 314 9.29 7.90 -7.62
N VAL A 315 10.16 6.91 -7.68
CA VAL A 315 10.84 6.31 -6.54
C VAL A 315 12.33 6.56 -6.68
N THR A 316 12.96 7.15 -5.65
CA THR A 316 14.40 7.48 -5.67
C THR A 316 15.13 6.88 -4.46
N GLN A 317 16.44 6.74 -4.62
CA GLN A 317 17.41 6.46 -3.56
C GLN A 317 18.52 7.48 -3.69
N GLY A 318 18.60 8.42 -2.75
CA GLY A 318 19.37 9.65 -2.94
C GLY A 318 18.86 10.40 -4.17
N ASP A 319 19.76 10.81 -5.06
CA ASP A 319 19.45 11.48 -6.31
C ASP A 319 19.15 10.52 -7.48
N ALA A 320 19.35 9.21 -7.27
CA ALA A 320 19.16 8.21 -8.31
C ALA A 320 17.70 7.75 -8.40
N ALA A 321 17.13 7.74 -9.59
CA ALA A 321 15.84 7.11 -9.84
C ALA A 321 16.01 5.58 -9.74
N VAL A 322 15.13 4.93 -8.98
CA VAL A 322 15.04 3.48 -8.84
C VAL A 322 13.93 2.94 -9.71
N GLY A 323 12.86 3.71 -9.85
CA GLY A 323 11.74 3.35 -10.71
C GLY A 323 10.72 4.47 -10.83
N SER A 324 9.82 4.28 -11.77
CA SER A 324 8.69 5.20 -11.98
C SER A 324 7.47 4.44 -12.52
N LEU A 325 6.31 5.06 -12.34
CA LEU A 325 5.05 4.61 -12.93
C LEU A 325 4.37 5.83 -13.55
N GLY A 326 4.06 5.77 -14.85
CA GLY A 326 3.39 6.84 -15.55
C GLY A 326 1.98 7.04 -15.04
N ALA A 327 1.16 5.99 -15.08
CA ALA A 327 -0.19 6.02 -14.56
C ALA A 327 -0.65 4.64 -14.05
N MET A 328 -1.48 4.68 -13.01
CA MET A 328 -2.32 3.56 -12.58
C MET A 328 -3.76 4.04 -12.63
N ARG A 329 -4.66 3.23 -13.19
CA ARG A 329 -6.10 3.48 -13.13
C ARG A 329 -6.84 2.24 -12.66
N MET A 330 -7.80 2.45 -11.82
CA MET A 330 -8.72 1.44 -11.33
C MET A 330 -10.14 1.95 -11.54
N THR A 331 -10.97 1.16 -12.21
CA THR A 331 -12.39 1.46 -12.42
C THR A 331 -13.21 0.23 -12.07
N GLY A 332 -14.41 0.43 -11.59
CA GLY A 332 -15.32 -0.68 -11.34
C GLY A 332 -16.74 -0.22 -11.12
N ALA A 333 -17.64 -1.19 -11.15
CA ALA A 333 -19.04 -1.02 -10.82
C ALA A 333 -19.50 -2.23 -10.02
N LEU A 334 -20.06 -1.98 -8.84
CA LEU A 334 -20.45 -2.99 -7.87
C LEU A 334 -21.94 -2.88 -7.52
N GLY A 335 -22.63 -4.00 -7.39
CA GLY A 335 -23.97 -4.07 -6.81
C GLY A 335 -25.05 -3.29 -7.57
N GLN A 336 -24.93 -3.14 -8.89
CA GLN A 336 -25.90 -2.39 -9.72
C GLN A 336 -26.95 -3.28 -10.41
N GLY A 337 -27.22 -4.46 -9.85
CA GLY A 337 -28.21 -5.39 -10.42
C GLY A 337 -27.71 -6.20 -11.62
N GLY A 338 -26.44 -6.10 -11.93
CA GLY A 338 -25.72 -6.89 -12.93
C GLY A 338 -24.42 -7.45 -12.35
N PRO A 339 -23.57 -8.07 -13.19
CA PRO A 339 -22.26 -8.52 -12.75
C PRO A 339 -21.38 -7.36 -12.28
N ASP A 340 -20.70 -7.54 -11.16
CA ASP A 340 -19.67 -6.62 -10.70
C ASP A 340 -18.51 -6.62 -11.69
N THR A 341 -18.02 -5.44 -12.05
CA THR A 341 -16.90 -5.29 -12.99
C THR A 341 -15.76 -4.55 -12.33
N GLY A 342 -14.54 -4.92 -12.70
CA GLY A 342 -13.32 -4.25 -12.27
C GLY A 342 -12.26 -4.25 -13.37
N ARG A 343 -11.58 -3.11 -13.53
CA ARG A 343 -10.44 -2.97 -14.43
C ARG A 343 -9.32 -2.24 -13.72
N ILE A 344 -8.10 -2.76 -13.84
CA ILE A 344 -6.87 -2.11 -13.37
C ILE A 344 -5.92 -2.00 -14.56
N THR A 345 -5.33 -0.83 -14.77
CA THR A 345 -4.25 -0.61 -15.73
C THR A 345 -3.06 0.06 -15.04
N LEU A 346 -1.86 -0.39 -15.36
CA LEU A 346 -0.59 0.23 -15.01
C LEU A 346 0.12 0.54 -16.32
N GLU A 347 0.47 1.79 -16.55
CA GLU A 347 1.07 2.27 -17.79
C GLU A 347 2.41 2.94 -17.50
N GLY A 348 3.43 2.62 -18.28
CA GLY A 348 4.74 3.23 -18.17
C GLY A 348 5.46 2.86 -16.86
N LEU A 349 5.27 1.63 -16.36
CA LEU A 349 6.12 1.11 -15.30
C LEU A 349 7.56 1.03 -15.81
N ARG A 350 8.48 1.69 -15.11
CA ARG A 350 9.91 1.68 -15.44
C ARG A 350 10.71 1.33 -14.20
N VAL A 351 11.60 0.37 -14.34
CA VAL A 351 12.52 -0.08 -13.29
C VAL A 351 13.94 0.18 -13.75
N GLU A 352 14.64 1.06 -13.06
CA GLU A 352 16.02 1.43 -13.33
C GLU A 352 17.00 0.40 -12.74
N PRO A 353 18.23 0.32 -13.25
CA PRO A 353 19.23 -0.59 -12.71
C PRO A 353 19.68 -0.11 -11.32
N PHE A 354 19.18 -0.75 -10.26
CA PHE A 354 19.65 -0.60 -8.90
C PHE A 354 20.49 -1.84 -8.48
N PRO A 355 21.30 -1.79 -7.43
CA PRO A 355 22.33 -2.81 -7.14
C PRO A 355 21.87 -4.26 -7.20
N MET A 356 20.64 -4.54 -6.80
CA MET A 356 20.10 -5.91 -6.77
C MET A 356 19.80 -6.46 -8.18
N ILE A 357 19.30 -5.63 -9.10
CA ILE A 357 18.89 -6.07 -10.45
C ILE A 357 19.85 -5.62 -11.57
N ALA A 358 20.72 -4.64 -11.30
CA ALA A 358 21.68 -4.13 -12.28
C ALA A 358 22.51 -5.25 -12.95
N PRO A 359 23.07 -6.23 -12.22
CA PRO A 359 23.84 -7.32 -12.85
C PRO A 359 22.99 -8.15 -13.81
N TRP A 360 21.69 -8.35 -13.49
CA TRP A 360 20.76 -9.06 -14.37
C TRP A 360 20.45 -8.29 -15.63
N LEU A 361 20.14 -6.99 -15.50
CA LEU A 361 19.85 -6.12 -16.64
C LEU A 361 21.06 -6.04 -17.59
N GLN A 362 22.25 -5.82 -17.03
CA GLN A 362 23.50 -5.77 -17.80
C GLN A 362 23.77 -7.09 -18.53
N ARG A 363 23.57 -8.22 -17.84
CA ARG A 363 23.75 -9.55 -18.41
C ARG A 363 22.85 -9.78 -19.62
N LEU A 364 21.61 -9.29 -19.57
CA LEU A 364 20.60 -9.40 -20.62
C LEU A 364 20.65 -8.26 -21.65
N GLY A 365 21.47 -7.22 -21.40
CA GLY A 365 21.63 -6.07 -22.27
C GLY A 365 20.43 -5.11 -22.23
N TYR A 366 19.71 -5.05 -21.10
CA TYR A 366 18.69 -4.04 -20.86
C TYR A 366 19.28 -2.86 -20.09
N GLN A 367 18.93 -1.64 -20.49
CA GLN A 367 19.28 -0.43 -19.76
C GLN A 367 18.32 -0.18 -18.59
N ALA A 368 17.05 -0.50 -18.78
CA ALA A 368 15.98 -0.47 -17.79
C ALA A 368 14.88 -1.43 -18.25
N LEU A 369 13.98 -1.83 -17.35
CA LEU A 369 12.75 -2.53 -17.75
C LEU A 369 11.61 -1.52 -17.84
N THR A 370 10.88 -1.56 -18.95
CA THR A 370 9.66 -0.75 -19.13
C THR A 370 8.53 -1.69 -19.50
N GLY A 371 7.40 -1.54 -18.83
CA GLY A 371 6.28 -2.43 -19.06
C GLY A 371 4.94 -1.80 -18.68
N ASP A 372 3.89 -2.49 -19.12
CA ASP A 372 2.52 -2.15 -18.88
C ASP A 372 1.78 -3.38 -18.35
N PHE A 373 0.79 -3.15 -17.52
CA PHE A 373 -0.05 -4.22 -16.99
C PHE A 373 -1.52 -3.81 -17.10
N SER A 374 -2.37 -4.75 -17.46
CA SER A 374 -3.81 -4.57 -17.40
C SER A 374 -4.49 -5.84 -16.93
N VAL A 375 -5.58 -5.67 -16.19
CA VAL A 375 -6.46 -6.76 -15.79
C VAL A 375 -7.89 -6.29 -15.80
N GLU A 376 -8.78 -7.11 -16.35
CA GLU A 376 -10.23 -6.88 -16.36
C GLU A 376 -10.94 -8.10 -15.83
N SER A 377 -11.85 -7.90 -14.88
CA SER A 377 -12.60 -8.95 -14.24
C SER A 377 -14.10 -8.64 -14.21
N ARG A 378 -14.89 -9.69 -14.22
CA ARG A 378 -16.35 -9.66 -14.04
C ARG A 378 -16.75 -10.74 -13.04
N VAL A 379 -17.59 -10.38 -12.08
CA VAL A 379 -18.11 -11.29 -11.07
C VAL A 379 -19.63 -11.26 -11.12
N ASP A 380 -20.23 -12.35 -11.53
CA ASP A 380 -21.67 -12.56 -11.42
C ASP A 380 -21.96 -13.27 -10.10
N GLN A 381 -22.36 -12.51 -9.09
CA GLN A 381 -22.61 -13.04 -7.75
C GLN A 381 -23.82 -13.98 -7.74
N ALA A 382 -24.85 -13.73 -8.58
CA ALA A 382 -26.04 -14.54 -8.66
C ALA A 382 -25.76 -15.92 -9.30
N ALA A 383 -24.89 -15.94 -10.32
CA ALA A 383 -24.44 -17.17 -10.97
C ALA A 383 -23.27 -17.84 -10.24
N GLY A 384 -22.64 -17.18 -9.26
CA GLY A 384 -21.41 -17.63 -8.61
C GLY A 384 -20.25 -17.76 -9.61
N ARG A 385 -20.18 -16.86 -10.60
CA ARG A 385 -19.19 -16.92 -11.69
C ARG A 385 -18.20 -15.76 -11.61
N LEU A 386 -16.91 -16.08 -11.71
CA LEU A 386 -15.80 -15.14 -11.87
C LEU A 386 -15.21 -15.31 -13.28
N GLU A 387 -15.12 -14.23 -14.01
CA GLU A 387 -14.42 -14.15 -15.28
C GLU A 387 -13.24 -13.16 -15.16
N LEU A 388 -12.03 -13.65 -15.30
CA LEU A 388 -10.88 -12.83 -15.64
C LEU A 388 -10.89 -12.69 -17.16
N VAL A 389 -11.48 -11.59 -17.65
CA VAL A 389 -11.69 -11.36 -19.10
C VAL A 389 -10.35 -11.26 -19.81
N GLY A 390 -9.36 -10.60 -19.18
CA GLY A 390 -8.00 -10.56 -19.66
C GLY A 390 -7.06 -9.96 -18.61
N MET A 391 -5.93 -10.60 -18.43
CA MET A 391 -4.76 -10.04 -17.77
C MET A 391 -3.64 -9.99 -18.81
N LEU A 392 -3.00 -8.85 -18.96
CA LEU A 392 -1.88 -8.64 -19.85
C LEU A 392 -0.73 -7.99 -19.09
N LEU A 393 0.43 -8.62 -19.11
CA LEU A 393 1.69 -8.05 -18.65
C LEU A 393 2.62 -7.96 -19.86
N GLY A 394 2.92 -6.75 -20.32
CA GLY A 394 3.87 -6.48 -21.38
C GLY A 394 5.15 -5.88 -20.83
N VAL A 395 6.30 -6.38 -21.25
CA VAL A 395 7.62 -5.79 -20.98
C VAL A 395 8.26 -5.48 -22.31
N ARG A 396 8.51 -4.20 -22.56
CA ARG A 396 9.05 -3.71 -23.83
C ARG A 396 10.35 -4.40 -24.18
N ASP A 397 10.50 -4.83 -25.42
CA ASP A 397 11.67 -5.54 -25.94
C ASP A 397 11.99 -6.87 -25.21
N ALA A 398 11.11 -7.35 -24.32
CA ALA A 398 11.27 -8.64 -23.67
C ALA A 398 10.18 -9.61 -24.10
N GLY A 399 8.92 -9.25 -23.89
CA GLY A 399 7.80 -10.11 -24.26
C GLY A 399 6.50 -9.69 -23.57
N ALA A 400 5.46 -10.47 -23.80
CA ALA A 400 4.16 -10.26 -23.18
C ALA A 400 3.56 -11.59 -22.68
N PHE A 401 2.88 -11.51 -21.53
CA PHE A 401 2.13 -12.62 -20.96
C PHE A 401 0.67 -12.22 -20.82
N GLY A 402 -0.22 -13.06 -21.37
CA GLY A 402 -1.67 -12.92 -21.27
C GLY A 402 -2.29 -14.08 -20.54
N LEU A 403 -3.34 -13.80 -19.75
CA LEU A 403 -4.14 -14.80 -19.04
C LEU A 403 -5.61 -14.42 -19.10
N SER A 404 -6.48 -15.35 -19.47
CA SER A 404 -7.92 -15.28 -19.22
C SER A 404 -8.39 -16.54 -18.52
N LEU A 405 -9.41 -16.40 -17.66
CA LEU A 405 -9.84 -17.46 -16.75
C LEU A 405 -11.34 -17.32 -16.48
N THR A 406 -12.06 -18.42 -16.53
CA THR A 406 -13.46 -18.50 -16.06
C THR A 406 -13.57 -19.54 -14.96
N MET A 407 -14.21 -19.16 -13.87
CA MET A 407 -14.48 -20.03 -12.73
C MET A 407 -15.93 -19.94 -12.32
N ASP A 408 -16.52 -21.07 -11.90
CA ASP A 408 -17.85 -21.17 -11.30
C ASP A 408 -17.72 -21.59 -9.82
N GLY A 409 -18.80 -21.47 -9.06
CA GLY A 409 -18.87 -21.89 -7.66
C GLY A 409 -18.22 -20.92 -6.70
N ILE A 410 -18.12 -19.64 -7.07
CA ILE A 410 -17.65 -18.55 -6.20
C ILE A 410 -18.81 -18.16 -5.27
N ALA A 411 -18.57 -18.20 -3.96
CA ALA A 411 -19.56 -17.75 -2.98
C ALA A 411 -19.65 -16.22 -2.95
N ALA A 412 -20.85 -15.69 -2.74
CA ALA A 412 -21.08 -14.25 -2.63
C ALA A 412 -20.45 -13.67 -1.36
N ASP A 413 -20.57 -14.40 -0.25
CA ASP A 413 -20.17 -13.95 1.09
C ASP A 413 -19.02 -14.78 1.66
N GLY A 414 -18.38 -14.24 2.70
CA GLY A 414 -17.29 -14.90 3.44
C GLY A 414 -15.91 -14.28 3.19
N SER A 415 -14.92 -14.84 3.86
CA SER A 415 -13.50 -14.51 3.61
C SER A 415 -13.08 -14.92 2.21
N THR A 416 -11.97 -14.39 1.71
CA THR A 416 -11.45 -14.77 0.38
C THR A 416 -11.30 -16.29 0.24
N GLN A 417 -10.82 -16.98 1.27
CA GLN A 417 -10.67 -18.43 1.25
C GLN A 417 -12.02 -19.15 1.15
N GLU A 418 -13.03 -18.71 1.90
CA GLU A 418 -14.40 -19.28 1.86
C GLU A 418 -15.05 -19.04 0.51
N LYS A 419 -14.90 -17.84 -0.06
CA LYS A 419 -15.42 -17.52 -1.40
C LYS A 419 -14.92 -18.46 -2.48
N PHE A 420 -13.67 -18.89 -2.40
CA PHE A 420 -13.04 -19.78 -3.38
C PHE A 420 -13.07 -21.27 -3.01
N ALA A 421 -13.62 -21.64 -1.84
CA ALA A 421 -13.63 -23.03 -1.39
C ALA A 421 -14.39 -23.97 -2.35
N GLY A 422 -15.48 -23.49 -2.98
CA GLY A 422 -16.26 -24.20 -3.97
C GLY A 422 -15.88 -23.93 -5.42
N ALA A 423 -14.82 -23.18 -5.65
CA ALA A 423 -14.43 -22.73 -6.99
C ALA A 423 -14.06 -23.88 -7.92
N ARG A 424 -14.53 -23.80 -9.16
CA ARG A 424 -14.30 -24.78 -10.22
C ARG A 424 -13.78 -24.08 -11.48
N LEU A 425 -12.72 -24.60 -12.05
CA LEU A 425 -12.17 -24.13 -13.31
C LEU A 425 -13.11 -24.54 -14.46
N VAL A 426 -13.57 -23.57 -15.23
CA VAL A 426 -14.38 -23.77 -16.45
C VAL A 426 -13.50 -23.67 -17.69
N SER A 427 -12.66 -22.64 -17.77
CA SER A 427 -11.71 -22.45 -18.86
C SER A 427 -10.56 -21.56 -18.43
N MET A 428 -9.39 -21.76 -19.07
CA MET A 428 -8.24 -20.89 -18.91
C MET A 428 -7.46 -20.82 -20.23
N THR A 429 -7.01 -19.62 -20.60
CA THR A 429 -6.09 -19.42 -21.72
C THR A 429 -4.88 -18.65 -21.22
N MET A 430 -3.70 -19.19 -21.48
CA MET A 430 -2.41 -18.54 -21.25
C MET A 430 -1.73 -18.29 -22.59
N ARG A 431 -1.21 -17.09 -22.77
CA ARG A 431 -0.48 -16.70 -23.97
C ARG A 431 0.85 -16.06 -23.59
N TYR A 432 1.93 -16.52 -24.16
CA TYR A 432 3.24 -15.89 -24.04
C TYR A 432 3.77 -15.52 -25.42
N LEU A 433 4.16 -14.26 -25.59
CA LEU A 433 4.81 -13.72 -26.76
C LEU A 433 6.24 -13.31 -26.38
N ASP A 434 7.24 -13.96 -26.97
CA ASP A 434 8.63 -13.57 -26.82
C ASP A 434 9.02 -12.53 -27.87
N GLN A 435 9.51 -11.37 -27.43
CA GLN A 435 10.04 -10.35 -28.32
C GLN A 435 11.57 -10.43 -28.44
N SER A 436 12.27 -10.74 -27.35
CA SER A 436 13.70 -10.99 -27.35
C SER A 436 14.23 -11.60 -26.06
N LEU A 437 13.38 -11.83 -25.04
CA LEU A 437 13.83 -12.29 -23.71
C LEU A 437 14.57 -13.63 -23.81
N LEU A 438 14.00 -14.61 -24.49
CA LEU A 438 14.63 -15.93 -24.64
C LEU A 438 15.91 -15.87 -25.48
N GLN A 439 15.96 -15.00 -26.49
CA GLN A 439 17.18 -14.78 -27.27
C GLN A 439 18.29 -14.20 -26.39
N ARG A 440 17.98 -13.15 -25.61
CA ARG A 440 18.97 -12.51 -24.71
C ARG A 440 19.43 -13.44 -23.60
N LEU A 441 18.53 -14.26 -23.06
CA LEU A 441 18.86 -15.29 -22.09
C LEU A 441 19.81 -16.35 -22.69
N ALA A 442 19.48 -16.85 -23.90
CA ALA A 442 20.32 -17.83 -24.59
C ALA A 442 21.72 -17.28 -24.89
N ALA A 443 21.80 -16.04 -25.40
CA ALA A 443 23.06 -15.37 -25.67
C ALA A 443 23.88 -15.12 -24.39
N ALA A 444 23.24 -14.75 -23.27
CA ALA A 444 23.91 -14.56 -21.99
C ALA A 444 24.46 -15.88 -21.44
N GLU A 445 23.68 -16.96 -21.52
CA GLU A 445 24.10 -18.28 -21.06
C GLU A 445 25.18 -18.90 -21.97
N ALA A 446 25.06 -18.71 -23.29
CA ALA A 446 26.06 -19.14 -24.26
C ALA A 446 27.44 -18.52 -23.97
N ARG A 447 27.48 -17.21 -23.69
CA ARG A 447 28.70 -16.49 -23.26
C ARG A 447 29.28 -17.07 -21.96
N GLN A 448 28.43 -17.33 -20.96
CA GLN A 448 28.86 -17.87 -19.68
C GLN A 448 29.41 -19.30 -19.80
N ARG A 449 28.76 -20.16 -20.59
CA ARG A 449 29.15 -21.57 -20.79
C ARG A 449 30.18 -21.77 -21.90
N ARG A 450 30.50 -20.71 -22.66
CA ARG A 450 31.36 -20.76 -23.85
C ARG A 450 30.84 -21.79 -24.88
N GLN A 451 29.54 -21.78 -25.11
CA GLN A 451 28.84 -22.68 -26.03
C GLN A 451 28.07 -21.86 -27.08
N PRO A 452 27.77 -22.44 -28.27
CA PRO A 452 26.89 -21.80 -29.24
C PRO A 452 25.47 -21.62 -28.66
N GLU A 453 24.78 -20.52 -28.97
CA GLU A 453 23.40 -20.26 -28.54
C GLU A 453 22.44 -21.40 -28.93
N ARG A 454 22.62 -21.96 -30.12
CA ARG A 454 21.81 -23.10 -30.59
C ARG A 454 21.90 -24.28 -29.63
N GLN A 455 23.08 -24.59 -29.09
CA GLN A 455 23.28 -25.70 -28.14
C GLN A 455 22.60 -25.41 -26.80
N VAL A 456 22.63 -24.15 -26.33
CA VAL A 456 21.92 -23.73 -25.11
C VAL A 456 20.41 -23.93 -25.29
N ARG A 457 19.85 -23.43 -26.39
CA ARG A 457 18.43 -23.56 -26.70
C ARG A 457 17.98 -25.02 -26.85
N GLU A 458 18.79 -25.87 -27.50
CA GLU A 458 18.50 -27.29 -27.59
C GLU A 458 18.57 -27.98 -26.21
N GLY A 459 19.50 -27.56 -25.35
CA GLY A 459 19.58 -28.01 -23.96
C GLY A 459 18.30 -27.69 -23.19
N TRP A 460 17.77 -26.45 -23.31
CA TRP A 460 16.50 -26.06 -22.71
C TRP A 460 15.32 -26.90 -23.23
N ALA A 461 15.25 -27.09 -24.56
CA ALA A 461 14.20 -27.91 -25.19
C ALA A 461 14.24 -29.35 -24.72
N SER A 462 15.45 -29.93 -24.57
CA SER A 462 15.64 -31.27 -24.05
C SER A 462 15.28 -31.37 -22.56
N GLN A 463 15.61 -30.36 -21.78
CA GLN A 463 15.28 -30.32 -20.36
C GLN A 463 13.76 -30.22 -20.15
N ALA A 464 13.06 -29.41 -20.98
CA ALA A 464 11.59 -29.36 -20.99
C ALA A 464 10.97 -30.72 -21.35
N ALA A 465 11.56 -31.45 -22.32
CA ALA A 465 11.14 -32.82 -22.63
C ALA A 465 11.33 -33.76 -21.44
N GLY A 466 12.47 -33.69 -20.76
CA GLY A 466 12.75 -34.50 -19.59
C GLY A 466 11.78 -34.28 -18.44
N ALA A 467 11.42 -33.00 -18.17
CA ALA A 467 10.45 -32.63 -17.14
C ALA A 467 9.03 -33.15 -17.42
N MET A 468 8.69 -33.43 -18.69
CA MET A 468 7.39 -33.95 -19.12
C MET A 468 7.38 -35.46 -19.45
N GLN A 469 8.50 -36.17 -19.27
CA GLN A 469 8.66 -37.57 -19.69
C GLN A 469 7.76 -38.58 -18.97
N GLY A 470 7.03 -38.20 -17.93
CA GLY A 470 6.00 -39.06 -17.32
C GLY A 470 4.68 -39.15 -18.10
N GLY A 471 4.52 -38.40 -19.20
CA GLY A 471 3.26 -38.28 -19.94
C GLY A 471 3.33 -38.70 -21.38
N THR A 472 2.96 -39.93 -21.63
CA THR A 472 2.77 -40.44 -23.00
C THR A 472 1.70 -39.67 -23.76
N GLY A 473 2.04 -39.08 -24.93
CA GLY A 473 1.09 -38.63 -25.95
C GLY A 473 0.16 -37.44 -25.60
N ALA A 474 -0.38 -37.42 -24.41
CA ALA A 474 -1.46 -36.52 -24.03
C ALA A 474 -1.04 -35.03 -23.93
N VAL A 475 0.18 -34.73 -23.47
CA VAL A 475 0.71 -33.35 -23.40
C VAL A 475 1.70 -33.05 -24.55
N ALA A 476 1.80 -33.95 -25.54
CA ALA A 476 2.69 -33.75 -26.68
C ALA A 476 2.49 -32.41 -27.39
N PRO A 477 1.27 -31.89 -27.63
CA PRO A 477 1.09 -30.59 -28.27
C PRO A 477 1.67 -29.42 -27.45
N VAL A 478 1.55 -29.49 -26.09
CA VAL A 478 2.12 -28.48 -25.21
C VAL A 478 3.65 -28.54 -25.26
N LEU A 479 4.19 -29.73 -25.13
CA LEU A 479 5.65 -29.97 -25.20
C LEU A 479 6.21 -29.50 -26.54
N GLU A 480 5.57 -29.82 -27.66
CA GLU A 480 5.99 -29.39 -28.99
C GLU A 480 5.97 -27.86 -29.12
N ALA A 481 4.88 -27.22 -28.68
CA ALA A 481 4.76 -25.77 -28.73
C ALA A 481 5.86 -25.07 -27.91
N VAL A 482 6.11 -25.55 -26.68
CA VAL A 482 7.18 -25.04 -25.81
C VAL A 482 8.56 -25.29 -26.40
N GLN A 483 8.83 -26.47 -26.95
CA GLN A 483 10.11 -26.77 -27.57
C GLN A 483 10.38 -25.88 -28.79
N ARG A 484 9.38 -25.64 -29.64
CA ARG A 484 9.52 -24.72 -30.78
C ARG A 484 9.86 -23.31 -30.33
N LEU A 485 9.21 -22.82 -29.26
CA LEU A 485 9.52 -21.53 -28.67
C LEU A 485 10.97 -21.49 -28.13
N LEU A 486 11.38 -22.50 -27.34
CA LEU A 486 12.73 -22.56 -26.75
C LEU A 486 13.81 -22.67 -27.82
N ARG A 487 13.57 -23.39 -28.93
CA ARG A 487 14.47 -23.45 -30.08
C ARG A 487 14.51 -22.19 -30.91
N GLY A 488 13.59 -21.23 -30.66
CA GLY A 488 13.44 -20.00 -31.45
C GLY A 488 12.77 -20.24 -32.80
N GLN A 489 12.01 -21.32 -32.95
CA GLN A 489 11.21 -21.66 -34.14
C GLN A 489 9.79 -21.09 -34.06
N ALA A 490 9.41 -20.54 -32.94
CA ALA A 490 8.17 -19.81 -32.68
C ALA A 490 8.46 -18.62 -31.77
N GLN A 491 7.65 -17.59 -31.88
CA GLN A 491 7.70 -16.42 -31.00
C GLN A 491 6.55 -16.39 -30.00
N GLU A 492 5.51 -17.14 -30.26
CA GLU A 492 4.30 -17.16 -29.44
C GLU A 492 3.92 -18.61 -29.09
N VAL A 493 3.48 -18.79 -27.84
CA VAL A 493 2.81 -20.01 -27.37
C VAL A 493 1.51 -19.63 -26.71
N THR A 494 0.44 -20.31 -27.11
CA THR A 494 -0.87 -20.22 -26.48
C THR A 494 -1.24 -21.60 -25.94
N VAL A 495 -1.57 -21.67 -24.66
CA VAL A 495 -2.06 -22.87 -23.98
C VAL A 495 -3.50 -22.61 -23.56
N ASN A 496 -4.40 -23.48 -24.01
CA ASN A 496 -5.81 -23.45 -23.63
C ASN A 496 -6.11 -24.65 -22.75
N MET A 497 -6.84 -24.42 -21.68
CA MET A 497 -7.42 -25.44 -20.81
C MET A 497 -8.94 -25.32 -20.92
N GLN A 498 -9.57 -26.36 -21.37
CA GLN A 498 -11.02 -26.44 -21.55
C GLN A 498 -11.51 -27.79 -21.04
N PRO A 499 -11.65 -27.92 -19.71
CA PRO A 499 -12.11 -29.14 -19.09
C PRO A 499 -13.46 -29.58 -19.66
N PRO A 500 -13.68 -30.88 -19.93
CA PRO A 500 -14.97 -31.39 -20.39
C PRO A 500 -16.11 -31.17 -19.36
N LYS A 501 -15.76 -30.99 -18.09
CA LYS A 501 -16.63 -30.59 -16.98
C LYS A 501 -15.85 -29.63 -16.06
N PRO A 502 -16.52 -28.65 -15.42
CA PRO A 502 -15.84 -27.75 -14.46
C PRO A 502 -15.12 -28.54 -13.36
N VAL A 503 -13.81 -28.31 -13.19
CA VAL A 503 -12.92 -29.03 -12.27
C VAL A 503 -12.74 -28.23 -10.98
N PRO A 504 -13.04 -28.80 -9.79
CA PRO A 504 -12.76 -28.17 -8.52
C PRO A 504 -11.29 -27.75 -8.41
N VAL A 505 -11.03 -26.53 -7.94
CA VAL A 505 -9.65 -26.03 -7.75
C VAL A 505 -8.85 -26.93 -6.79
N SER A 506 -9.53 -27.49 -5.79
CA SER A 506 -8.94 -28.47 -4.85
C SER A 506 -8.44 -29.76 -5.53
N GLU A 507 -9.02 -30.14 -6.67
CA GLU A 507 -8.64 -31.35 -7.42
C GLU A 507 -7.48 -31.10 -8.42
N LEU A 508 -7.15 -29.84 -8.72
CA LEU A 508 -6.08 -29.51 -9.67
C LEU A 508 -4.71 -30.07 -9.23
N SER A 509 -4.42 -30.03 -7.92
CA SER A 509 -3.19 -30.61 -7.37
C SER A 509 -3.17 -32.14 -7.47
N GLY A 510 -4.32 -32.79 -7.26
CA GLY A 510 -4.49 -34.23 -7.43
C GLY A 510 -4.29 -34.68 -8.88
N ALA A 511 -4.89 -33.95 -9.84
CA ALA A 511 -4.69 -34.21 -11.26
C ALA A 511 -3.21 -34.07 -11.65
N ALA A 512 -2.51 -33.04 -11.12
CA ALA A 512 -1.07 -32.91 -11.35
C ALA A 512 -0.24 -34.06 -10.79
N ALA A 513 -0.62 -34.64 -9.66
CA ALA A 513 0.03 -35.82 -9.06
C ALA A 513 -0.24 -37.10 -9.86
N GLY A 514 -1.37 -37.20 -10.57
CA GLY A 514 -1.73 -38.34 -11.45
C GLY A 514 -0.93 -38.38 -12.75
N GLY A 515 -0.09 -37.41 -13.00
CA GLY A 515 0.78 -37.33 -14.17
C GLY A 515 0.14 -36.65 -15.39
N PRO A 516 0.93 -36.44 -16.46
CA PRO A 516 0.53 -35.60 -17.60
C PRO A 516 -0.69 -36.12 -18.37
N ALA A 517 -0.93 -37.44 -18.42
CA ALA A 517 -2.11 -37.99 -19.08
C ALA A 517 -3.41 -37.68 -18.30
N GLU A 518 -3.34 -37.72 -16.96
CA GLU A 518 -4.45 -37.36 -16.10
C GLU A 518 -4.76 -35.86 -16.21
N VAL A 519 -3.72 -35.02 -16.19
CA VAL A 519 -3.83 -33.57 -16.40
C VAL A 519 -4.52 -33.29 -17.74
N GLN A 520 -4.11 -33.92 -18.82
CA GLN A 520 -4.72 -33.75 -20.14
C GLN A 520 -6.18 -34.15 -20.15
N ARG A 521 -6.50 -35.32 -19.60
CA ARG A 521 -7.88 -35.81 -19.55
C ARG A 521 -8.79 -34.93 -18.72
N THR A 522 -8.28 -34.45 -17.60
CA THR A 522 -9.03 -33.65 -16.63
C THR A 522 -9.21 -32.20 -17.12
N LEU A 523 -8.16 -31.61 -17.69
CA LEU A 523 -8.14 -30.18 -18.04
C LEU A 523 -8.35 -29.90 -19.53
N GLY A 524 -8.34 -30.91 -20.40
CA GLY A 524 -8.53 -30.71 -21.85
C GLY A 524 -7.51 -29.76 -22.44
N ILE A 525 -6.20 -29.92 -22.08
CA ILE A 525 -5.17 -28.97 -22.46
C ILE A 525 -4.83 -29.10 -23.96
N THR A 526 -4.80 -27.96 -24.64
CA THR A 526 -4.30 -27.81 -26.01
C THR A 526 -3.25 -26.70 -26.07
N ALA A 527 -2.34 -26.77 -27.01
CA ALA A 527 -1.37 -25.71 -27.23
C ALA A 527 -1.12 -25.47 -28.70
N THR A 528 -0.82 -24.22 -29.03
CA THR A 528 -0.39 -23.78 -30.37
C THR A 528 0.84 -22.92 -30.25
N SER A 529 1.68 -22.92 -31.28
CA SER A 529 2.86 -22.05 -31.37
C SER A 529 2.92 -21.39 -32.75
N ARG A 530 3.29 -20.12 -32.79
CA ARG A 530 3.41 -19.32 -34.04
C ARG A 530 4.76 -18.63 -34.09
#